data_91a03ee8ec4752f78d7dd120e19635ac
#
_entry.id   91a03ee8ec4752f78d7dd120e19635ac
#
_cell.length_a   1.000
_cell.length_b   1.000
_cell.length_c   1.000
_cell.angle_alpha   90.00
_cell.angle_beta   90.00
_cell.angle_gamma   90.00
#
_symmetry.space_group_name_H-M   'P 1'
#
loop_
_entity.id
_entity.type
_entity.pdbx_description
1 polymer ?
#
loop_
_entity_poly.entity_id
_entity_poly.type
_entity_poly.pdbx_seq_one_letter_code
_entity_poly.pdbx_strand_id
1 'polypeptide(L)'
;VLVKNGRVFLTYSASATDANYAMGMLTASADANFLDARSWTKSPEPVFKSSPANGQWGPGHNSFTTTPDGKTDILVYHARDYRDIVGDSLHDPNRHTRAQVITWRADGTPDFGEPVADAVR
;
A
#
# COMPACT_ATOMS: atom_id res chain seq x y z
N VAL A 1 -9.58 1.56 1.52
CA VAL A 1 -9.96 1.30 2.91
C VAL A 1 -10.19 -0.20 3.09
N LEU A 2 -9.66 -0.77 4.18
CA LEU A 2 -9.99 -2.12 4.65
C LEU A 2 -10.78 -1.99 5.95
N VAL A 3 -11.81 -2.82 6.10
CA VAL A 3 -12.58 -2.95 7.35
C VAL A 3 -12.48 -4.41 7.79
N LYS A 4 -11.76 -4.66 8.87
CA LYS A 4 -11.52 -6.02 9.38
C LYS A 4 -11.11 -5.99 10.85
N ASN A 5 -11.37 -7.06 11.55
CA ASN A 5 -10.97 -7.23 12.96
C ASN A 5 -11.44 -6.08 13.88
N GLY A 6 -12.65 -5.55 13.63
CA GLY A 6 -13.23 -4.44 14.40
C GLY A 6 -12.57 -3.08 14.18
N ARG A 7 -11.76 -2.94 13.12
CA ARG A 7 -11.02 -1.70 12.80
C ARG A 7 -11.18 -1.30 11.34
N VAL A 8 -10.97 -0.01 11.09
CA VAL A 8 -10.85 0.60 9.77
C VAL A 8 -9.38 0.95 9.54
N PHE A 9 -8.84 0.51 8.42
CA PHE A 9 -7.51 0.82 7.94
C PHE A 9 -7.63 1.66 6.66
N LEU A 10 -7.28 2.93 6.75
CA LEU A 10 -7.32 3.86 5.64
C LEU A 10 -5.90 4.07 5.15
N THR A 11 -5.59 3.57 3.96
CA THR A 11 -4.30 3.79 3.31
C THR A 11 -4.36 4.99 2.38
N TYR A 12 -3.25 5.67 2.22
CA TYR A 12 -3.09 6.80 1.33
C TYR A 12 -1.67 6.81 0.76
N SER A 13 -1.53 7.35 -0.43
CA SER A 13 -0.22 7.56 -1.04
C SER A 13 0.36 8.90 -0.60
N ALA A 14 1.67 8.94 -0.43
CA ALA A 14 2.39 10.12 0.03
C ALA A 14 3.77 10.22 -0.62
N SER A 15 4.39 11.40 -0.48
CA SER A 15 5.67 11.79 -1.04
C SER A 15 5.62 12.13 -2.54
N ALA A 16 6.77 12.49 -3.12
CA ALA A 16 6.88 12.72 -4.56
C ALA A 16 6.60 11.43 -5.35
N THR A 17 6.21 11.56 -6.61
CA THR A 17 5.87 10.43 -7.49
C THR A 17 7.08 9.68 -8.06
N ASP A 18 8.21 9.82 -7.40
CA ASP A 18 9.49 9.16 -7.68
C ASP A 18 9.68 7.88 -6.81
N ALA A 19 10.91 7.47 -6.58
CA ALA A 19 11.25 6.30 -5.76
C ALA A 19 10.87 6.45 -4.27
N ASN A 20 10.52 7.66 -3.81
CA ASN A 20 10.07 7.92 -2.44
C ASN A 20 8.56 7.77 -2.27
N TYR A 21 7.82 7.63 -3.37
CA TYR A 21 6.38 7.40 -3.30
C TYR A 21 6.08 6.15 -2.50
N ALA A 22 5.15 6.25 -1.54
CA ALA A 22 4.91 5.21 -0.56
C ALA A 22 3.47 5.28 -0.02
N MET A 23 3.04 4.22 0.65
CA MET A 23 1.75 4.20 1.34
C MET A 23 1.91 4.49 2.82
N GLY A 24 1.14 5.45 3.33
CA GLY A 24 0.85 5.63 4.74
C GLY A 24 -0.46 4.96 5.15
N MET A 25 -0.71 4.87 6.45
CA MET A 25 -1.95 4.27 6.97
C MET A 25 -2.43 5.00 8.21
N LEU A 26 -3.74 5.21 8.27
CA LEU A 26 -4.49 5.60 9.47
C LEU A 26 -5.33 4.41 9.93
N THR A 27 -5.43 4.24 11.24
CA THR A 27 -6.25 3.19 11.85
C THR A 27 -7.21 3.80 12.86
N ALA A 28 -8.46 3.34 12.83
CA ALA A 28 -9.47 3.68 13.84
C ALA A 28 -10.28 2.44 14.23
N SER A 29 -10.96 2.48 15.39
CA SER A 29 -11.98 1.49 15.72
C SER A 29 -13.14 1.59 14.72
N ALA A 30 -13.74 0.46 14.34
CA ALA A 30 -14.84 0.44 13.37
C ALA A 30 -16.11 1.16 13.85
N ASP A 31 -16.26 1.35 15.16
CA ASP A 31 -17.35 2.07 15.80
C ASP A 31 -17.00 3.51 16.20
N ALA A 32 -15.83 4.02 15.82
CA ALA A 32 -15.37 5.34 16.16
C ALA A 32 -16.11 6.45 15.38
N ASN A 33 -16.07 7.66 15.90
CA ASN A 33 -16.47 8.83 15.14
C ASN A 33 -15.34 9.21 14.16
N PHE A 34 -15.49 8.86 12.89
CA PHE A 34 -14.47 9.10 11.86
C PHE A 34 -14.24 10.59 11.52
N LEU A 35 -15.16 11.47 11.95
CA LEU A 35 -14.98 12.91 11.80
C LEU A 35 -14.15 13.53 12.92
N ASP A 36 -13.88 12.80 13.99
CA ASP A 36 -12.98 13.23 15.05
C ASP A 36 -11.56 12.75 14.74
N ALA A 37 -10.64 13.69 14.53
CA ALA A 37 -9.24 13.39 14.25
C ALA A 37 -8.57 12.53 15.35
N ARG A 38 -9.05 12.62 16.59
CA ARG A 38 -8.55 11.84 17.73
C ARG A 38 -8.91 10.36 17.65
N SER A 39 -9.87 9.99 16.80
CA SER A 39 -10.23 8.59 16.54
C SER A 39 -9.18 7.85 15.71
N TRP A 40 -8.27 8.59 15.06
CA TRP A 40 -7.32 8.04 14.12
C TRP A 40 -5.91 7.98 14.70
N THR A 41 -5.26 6.85 14.50
CA THR A 41 -3.82 6.67 14.78
C THR A 41 -3.09 6.52 13.46
N LYS A 42 -2.10 7.37 13.23
CA LYS A 42 -1.24 7.33 12.05
C LYS A 42 -0.07 6.38 12.28
N SER A 43 0.24 5.51 11.32
CA SER A 43 1.47 4.72 11.33
C SER A 43 2.70 5.65 11.30
N PRO A 44 3.70 5.43 12.17
CA PRO A 44 4.87 6.32 12.24
C PRO A 44 5.75 6.24 10.99
N GLU A 45 5.74 5.10 10.31
CA GLU A 45 6.50 4.84 9.09
C GLU A 45 5.54 4.45 7.95
N PRO A 46 5.98 4.57 6.68
CA PRO A 46 5.25 4.02 5.56
C PRO A 46 4.98 2.52 5.76
N VAL A 47 3.76 2.08 5.48
CA VAL A 47 3.36 0.67 5.59
C VAL A 47 3.68 -0.14 4.34
N PHE A 48 4.00 0.54 3.23
CA PHE A 48 4.40 -0.09 1.97
C PHE A 48 5.24 0.92 1.17
N LYS A 49 6.47 0.54 0.83
CA LYS A 49 7.47 1.42 0.21
C LYS A 49 8.36 0.66 -0.76
N SER A 50 9.23 1.38 -1.48
CA SER A 50 10.19 0.79 -2.40
C SER A 50 10.99 -0.35 -1.77
N SER A 51 11.21 -1.41 -2.55
CA SER A 51 12.07 -2.54 -2.21
C SER A 51 13.23 -2.65 -3.22
N PRO A 52 14.41 -2.11 -2.88
CA PRO A 52 15.59 -2.26 -3.74
C PRO A 52 15.96 -3.71 -4.00
N ALA A 53 15.79 -4.59 -3.01
CA ALA A 53 16.07 -6.02 -3.13
C ALA A 53 15.21 -6.71 -4.22
N ASN A 54 13.96 -6.24 -4.39
CA ASN A 54 13.02 -6.76 -5.36
C ASN A 54 12.98 -5.92 -6.66
N GLY A 55 13.79 -4.86 -6.76
CA GLY A 55 13.79 -3.96 -7.92
C GLY A 55 12.46 -3.24 -8.12
N GLN A 56 11.76 -2.88 -7.04
CA GLN A 56 10.44 -2.26 -7.09
C GLN A 56 10.48 -0.88 -6.45
N TRP A 57 9.99 0.13 -7.18
CA TRP A 57 10.18 1.52 -6.80
C TRP A 57 8.88 2.32 -6.85
N GLY A 58 8.69 3.18 -5.85
CA GLY A 58 7.58 4.11 -5.77
C GLY A 58 6.19 3.45 -5.76
N PRO A 59 5.93 2.44 -4.91
CA PRO A 59 4.62 1.80 -4.86
C PRO A 59 3.57 2.71 -4.26
N GLY A 60 2.36 2.68 -4.82
CA GLY A 60 1.24 3.44 -4.29
C GLY A 60 0.00 3.44 -5.16
N HIS A 61 -0.85 4.44 -4.97
CA HIS A 61 -2.15 4.59 -5.64
C HIS A 61 -2.96 3.30 -5.58
N ASN A 62 -3.06 2.77 -4.37
CA ASN A 62 -3.55 1.43 -4.13
C ASN A 62 -5.07 1.33 -4.04
N SER A 63 -5.54 0.13 -4.29
CA SER A 63 -6.88 -0.34 -3.97
C SER A 63 -6.82 -1.74 -3.36
N PHE A 64 -7.96 -2.22 -2.89
CA PHE A 64 -8.09 -3.54 -2.31
C PHE A 64 -9.18 -4.34 -2.99
N THR A 65 -8.97 -5.64 -3.09
CA THR A 65 -9.96 -6.62 -3.52
C THR A 65 -9.77 -7.92 -2.74
N THR A 66 -10.57 -8.92 -3.04
CA THR A 66 -10.45 -10.26 -2.47
C THR A 66 -10.43 -11.30 -3.58
N THR A 67 -9.96 -12.50 -3.25
CA THR A 67 -10.16 -13.66 -4.12
C THR A 67 -11.66 -13.93 -4.30
N PRO A 68 -12.09 -14.63 -5.38
CA PRO A 68 -13.51 -14.90 -5.65
C PRO A 68 -14.24 -15.64 -4.52
N ASP A 69 -13.52 -16.43 -3.72
CA ASP A 69 -14.07 -17.10 -2.53
C ASP A 69 -14.12 -16.20 -1.27
N GLY A 70 -13.67 -14.94 -1.39
CA GLY A 70 -13.67 -13.95 -0.31
C GLY A 70 -12.69 -14.22 0.84
N LYS A 71 -11.79 -15.19 0.70
CA LYS A 71 -10.93 -15.64 1.82
C LYS A 71 -9.60 -14.91 1.91
N THR A 72 -9.10 -14.38 0.80
CA THR A 72 -7.79 -13.75 0.73
C THR A 72 -7.93 -12.30 0.30
N ASP A 73 -7.39 -11.39 1.10
CA ASP A 73 -7.34 -9.97 0.78
C ASP A 73 -6.15 -9.70 -0.15
N ILE A 74 -6.35 -8.84 -1.13
CA ILE A 74 -5.37 -8.52 -2.17
C ILE A 74 -5.15 -7.01 -2.20
N LEU A 75 -3.89 -6.60 -2.16
CA LEU A 75 -3.43 -5.26 -2.47
C LEU A 75 -3.20 -5.14 -3.97
N VAL A 76 -3.84 -4.17 -4.60
CA VAL A 76 -3.58 -3.74 -5.98
C VAL A 76 -2.91 -2.39 -5.93
N TYR A 77 -1.79 -2.23 -6.60
CA TYR A 77 -0.97 -1.00 -6.57
C TYR A 77 -0.22 -0.83 -7.88
N HIS A 78 0.46 0.30 -8.06
CA HIS A 78 1.47 0.42 -9.10
C HIS A 78 2.87 0.52 -8.51
N ALA A 79 3.88 0.13 -9.27
CA ALA A 79 5.29 0.38 -8.99
C ALA A 79 6.09 0.36 -10.30
N ARG A 80 7.29 0.95 -10.28
CA ARG A 80 8.27 0.88 -11.36
C ARG A 80 9.31 -0.19 -11.07
N ASP A 81 9.89 -0.75 -12.10
CA ASP A 81 11.02 -1.68 -12.04
C ASP A 81 12.38 -0.96 -12.13
N TYR A 82 12.39 0.37 -12.10
CA TYR A 82 13.60 1.22 -12.05
C TYR A 82 13.43 2.36 -11.05
N ARG A 83 14.56 2.79 -10.49
CA ARG A 83 14.63 3.87 -9.49
C ARG A 83 14.68 5.25 -10.12
N ASP A 84 15.57 5.41 -11.09
CA ASP A 84 15.94 6.71 -11.62
C ASP A 84 15.04 7.04 -12.83
N ILE A 85 14.32 8.13 -12.71
CA ILE A 85 13.36 8.60 -13.70
C ILE A 85 14.01 9.72 -14.51
N VAL A 86 13.91 9.65 -15.82
CA VAL A 86 14.35 10.72 -16.72
C VAL A 86 13.18 11.66 -16.96
N GLY A 87 13.36 12.93 -16.61
CA GLY A 87 12.33 13.95 -16.75
C GLY A 87 11.40 14.06 -15.53
N ASP A 88 10.16 14.49 -15.77
CA ASP A 88 9.18 14.68 -14.71
C ASP A 88 8.55 13.36 -14.27
N SER A 89 8.76 13.00 -13.01
CA SER A 89 8.24 11.77 -12.42
C SER A 89 6.71 11.65 -12.45
N LEU A 90 5.99 12.77 -12.48
CA LEU A 90 4.54 12.78 -12.58
C LEU A 90 4.07 12.27 -13.96
N HIS A 91 4.81 12.58 -15.00
CA HIS A 91 4.49 12.23 -16.39
C HIS A 91 5.14 10.93 -16.87
N ASP A 92 5.94 10.26 -16.01
CA ASP A 92 6.50 8.95 -16.33
C ASP A 92 5.40 7.88 -16.40
N PRO A 93 5.19 7.22 -17.57
CA PRO A 93 4.04 6.34 -17.80
C PRO A 93 4.23 4.92 -17.23
N ASN A 94 5.44 4.56 -16.80
CA ASN A 94 5.80 3.17 -16.51
C ASN A 94 5.48 2.74 -15.07
N ARG A 95 4.38 3.24 -14.55
CA ARG A 95 3.79 2.83 -13.26
C ARG A 95 2.88 1.63 -13.49
N HIS A 96 3.48 0.43 -13.61
CA HIS A 96 2.74 -0.77 -13.94
C HIS A 96 1.89 -1.26 -12.77
N THR A 97 0.67 -1.70 -13.08
CA THR A 97 -0.24 -2.30 -12.09
C THR A 97 0.30 -3.65 -11.62
N ARG A 98 0.25 -3.86 -10.32
CA ARG A 98 0.70 -5.06 -9.62
C ARG A 98 -0.33 -5.47 -8.59
N ALA A 99 -0.30 -6.73 -8.20
CA ALA A 99 -1.15 -7.25 -7.15
C ALA A 99 -0.39 -8.24 -6.28
N GLN A 100 -0.67 -8.22 -4.97
CA GLN A 100 -0.11 -9.20 -4.04
C GLN A 100 -1.06 -9.45 -2.87
N VAL A 101 -0.90 -10.59 -2.24
CA VAL A 101 -1.69 -11.00 -1.08
C VAL A 101 -1.34 -10.13 0.13
N ILE A 102 -2.37 -9.76 0.88
CA ILE A 102 -2.24 -9.15 2.20
C ILE A 102 -2.32 -10.27 3.24
N THR A 103 -1.35 -10.32 4.16
CA THR A 103 -1.45 -11.15 5.35
C THR A 103 -1.86 -10.32 6.56
N TRP A 104 -2.28 -10.97 7.63
CA TRP A 104 -2.75 -10.30 8.84
C TRP A 104 -1.88 -10.71 10.02
N ARG A 105 -1.36 -9.73 10.76
CA ARG A 105 -0.57 -9.97 11.96
C ARG A 105 -1.46 -10.45 13.11
N ALA A 106 -0.85 -11.05 14.12
CA ALA A 106 -1.57 -11.53 15.30
C ALA A 106 -2.33 -10.43 16.06
N ASP A 107 -1.86 -9.18 15.98
CA ASP A 107 -2.54 -8.01 16.55
C ASP A 107 -3.74 -7.51 15.70
N GLY A 108 -4.02 -8.17 14.57
CA GLY A 108 -5.11 -7.86 13.66
C GLY A 108 -4.82 -6.71 12.70
N THR A 109 -3.57 -6.23 12.58
CA THR A 109 -3.17 -5.25 11.58
C THR A 109 -2.81 -5.91 10.25
N PRO A 110 -3.02 -5.22 9.10
CA PRO A 110 -2.61 -5.74 7.81
C PRO A 110 -1.09 -5.71 7.67
N ASP A 111 -0.54 -6.76 7.09
CA ASP A 111 0.84 -6.83 6.63
C ASP A 111 0.85 -6.82 5.11
N PHE A 112 1.28 -5.72 4.54
CA PHE A 112 1.39 -5.56 3.09
C PHE A 112 2.68 -6.18 2.53
N GLY A 113 3.66 -6.52 3.41
CA GLY A 113 4.96 -7.01 2.99
C GLY A 113 5.79 -5.96 2.25
N GLU A 114 6.63 -6.44 1.34
CA GLU A 114 7.36 -5.61 0.36
C GLU A 114 6.79 -5.83 -1.04
N PRO A 115 6.87 -4.83 -1.94
CA PRO A 115 6.52 -5.03 -3.34
C PRO A 115 7.26 -6.25 -3.90
N VAL A 116 6.50 -7.22 -4.44
CA VAL A 116 7.09 -8.45 -4.97
C VAL A 116 7.88 -8.19 -6.25
N ALA A 117 9.00 -8.88 -6.41
CA ALA A 117 9.80 -8.84 -7.63
C ALA A 117 8.98 -9.30 -8.84
N ASP A 118 9.29 -8.77 -10.02
CA ASP A 118 8.73 -9.27 -11.26
C ASP A 118 9.18 -10.72 -11.48
N ALA A 119 8.23 -11.56 -11.88
CA ALA A 119 8.58 -12.92 -12.26
C ALA A 119 9.58 -12.89 -13.43
N VAL A 120 10.65 -13.64 -13.29
CA VAL A 120 11.56 -13.88 -14.42
C VAL A 120 10.75 -14.61 -15.49
N ARG A 121 10.58 -13.98 -16.65
CA ARG A 121 9.91 -14.56 -17.81
C ARG A 121 10.87 -15.47 -18.57
#